data_fb8fe6bc9f73f90cd9a2806d11304472
#
_entry.id   fb8fe6bc9f73f90cd9a2806d11304472
#
_cell.length_a   1.000
_cell.length_b   1.000
_cell.length_c   1.000
_cell.angle_alpha   90.00
_cell.angle_beta   90.00
_cell.angle_gamma   90.00
#
_symmetry.space_group_name_H-M   'P 1'
#
loop_
_entity.id
_entity.type
_entity.pdbx_description
1 polymer ?
#
loop_
_entity_poly.entity_id
_entity_poly.type
_entity_poly.pdbx_seq_one_letter_code
_entity_poly.pdbx_strand_id
1 'polypeptide(L)'
;MGGSFNPAHQGHLHVARIALARLGLDQVWLMVSPGNPLKPTRGMATLPERLASARRIADGRRVVATDIEARLGTRYTIDTLRTLRTRFPRVAFVWLMGADNLAQLPRWRRWRDIVTQVVFAVLPRPTYNHRALAGRAAHALRAGRLPVYAAPSLAGFAPPRWVFLPSAENPTSATAIRAAGIRAAQAGVQDHRSQAARPAH
;
A
#
# COMPACT_ATOMS: atom_id res chain seq x y z
N MET A 1 -5.98 1.72 1.70
CA MET A 1 -4.66 1.09 1.46
C MET A 1 -3.57 1.93 2.11
N GLY A 2 -2.92 1.39 3.13
CA GLY A 2 -1.79 2.06 3.80
C GLY A 2 -0.45 1.77 3.12
N GLY A 3 0.47 2.72 3.16
CA GLY A 3 1.80 2.54 2.59
C GLY A 3 2.74 3.71 2.83
N SER A 4 4.06 3.49 2.62
CA SER A 4 5.04 4.57 2.69
C SER A 4 4.97 5.52 1.49
N PHE A 5 4.57 5.03 0.32
CA PHE A 5 4.50 5.79 -0.95
C PHE A 5 5.77 6.62 -1.20
N ASN A 6 6.92 5.96 -1.21
CA ASN A 6 8.24 6.60 -1.29
C ASN A 6 9.02 6.18 -2.56
N PRO A 7 8.71 6.75 -3.74
CA PRO A 7 7.52 7.54 -4.07
C PRO A 7 6.28 6.69 -4.35
N ALA A 8 5.12 7.34 -4.48
CA ALA A 8 3.94 6.74 -5.09
C ALA A 8 4.19 6.54 -6.61
N HIS A 9 3.60 5.50 -7.20
CA HIS A 9 3.82 5.13 -8.60
C HIS A 9 2.60 4.46 -9.22
N GLN A 10 2.60 4.27 -10.55
CA GLN A 10 1.48 3.71 -11.30
C GLN A 10 1.03 2.32 -10.79
N GLY A 11 1.92 1.53 -10.21
CA GLY A 11 1.54 0.27 -9.57
C GLY A 11 0.56 0.45 -8.39
N HIS A 12 0.66 1.54 -7.63
CA HIS A 12 -0.30 1.86 -6.57
C HIS A 12 -1.66 2.28 -7.15
N LEU A 13 -1.65 3.09 -8.21
CA LEU A 13 -2.87 3.48 -8.91
C LEU A 13 -3.57 2.28 -9.56
N HIS A 14 -2.80 1.36 -10.16
CA HIS A 14 -3.31 0.12 -10.73
C HIS A 14 -4.05 -0.72 -9.69
N VAL A 15 -3.43 -0.93 -8.51
CA VAL A 15 -4.07 -1.61 -7.37
C VAL A 15 -5.37 -0.92 -6.94
N ALA A 16 -5.37 0.42 -6.84
CA ALA A 16 -6.56 1.18 -6.48
C ALA A 16 -7.70 1.02 -7.50
N ARG A 17 -7.39 1.07 -8.80
CA ARG A 17 -8.36 0.88 -9.89
C ARG A 17 -8.96 -0.53 -9.90
N ILE A 18 -8.14 -1.56 -9.70
CA ILE A 18 -8.63 -2.93 -9.57
C ILE A 18 -9.57 -3.05 -8.38
N ALA A 19 -9.21 -2.49 -7.23
CA ALA A 19 -10.05 -2.53 -6.04
C ALA A 19 -11.40 -1.82 -6.27
N LEU A 20 -11.39 -0.63 -6.88
CA LEU A 20 -12.62 0.08 -7.24
C LEU A 20 -13.54 -0.75 -8.14
N ALA A 21 -12.98 -1.40 -9.16
CA ALA A 21 -13.76 -2.17 -10.13
C ALA A 21 -14.25 -3.51 -9.58
N ARG A 22 -13.40 -4.23 -8.81
CA ARG A 22 -13.68 -5.62 -8.41
C ARG A 22 -14.39 -5.73 -7.07
N LEU A 23 -14.30 -4.71 -6.21
CA LEU A 23 -14.91 -4.71 -4.87
C LEU A 23 -16.14 -3.79 -4.79
N GLY A 24 -16.52 -3.12 -5.88
CA GLY A 24 -17.64 -2.19 -5.88
C GLY A 24 -17.47 -1.00 -4.92
N LEU A 25 -16.22 -0.54 -4.71
CA LEU A 25 -15.95 0.54 -3.77
C LEU A 25 -16.29 1.90 -4.38
N ASP A 26 -16.81 2.80 -3.57
CA ASP A 26 -17.03 4.19 -3.94
C ASP A 26 -15.70 4.94 -4.05
N GLN A 27 -14.75 4.65 -3.14
CA GLN A 27 -13.50 5.38 -3.02
C GLN A 27 -12.36 4.50 -2.49
N VAL A 28 -11.14 4.77 -2.93
CA VAL A 28 -9.92 4.19 -2.37
C VAL A 28 -9.03 5.28 -1.80
N TRP A 29 -8.66 5.15 -0.54
CA TRP A 29 -7.71 6.03 0.11
C TRP A 29 -6.29 5.48 0.04
N LEU A 30 -5.37 6.27 -0.53
CA LEU A 30 -3.92 6.07 -0.43
C LEU A 30 -3.47 6.75 0.87
N MET A 31 -3.43 5.99 1.94
CA MET A 31 -3.07 6.50 3.27
C MET A 31 -1.56 6.51 3.42
N VAL A 32 -0.96 7.70 3.30
CA VAL A 32 0.49 7.89 3.39
C VAL A 32 0.90 7.83 4.86
N SER A 33 1.57 6.74 5.23
CA SER A 33 2.01 6.50 6.60
C SER A 33 3.07 7.49 7.05
N PRO A 34 2.99 8.08 8.26
CA PRO A 34 4.04 8.92 8.82
C PRO A 34 5.35 8.16 9.00
N GLY A 35 5.28 6.86 9.27
CA GLY A 35 6.43 5.96 9.36
C GLY A 35 5.99 4.53 9.52
N ASN A 36 6.75 3.58 8.97
CA ASN A 36 6.51 2.15 9.16
C ASN A 36 7.51 1.61 10.20
N PRO A 37 7.05 1.13 11.38
CA PRO A 37 7.95 0.61 12.41
C PRO A 37 8.84 -0.55 11.96
N LEU A 38 8.46 -1.23 10.87
CA LEU A 38 9.20 -2.38 10.31
C LEU A 38 10.15 -1.99 9.17
N LYS A 39 10.26 -0.70 8.83
CA LYS A 39 11.14 -0.22 7.75
C LYS A 39 12.12 0.83 8.26
N PRO A 40 13.39 0.79 7.79
CA PRO A 40 14.35 1.84 8.09
C PRO A 40 13.84 3.19 7.55
N THR A 41 14.07 4.25 8.31
CA THR A 41 13.74 5.63 7.90
C THR A 41 14.82 6.25 7.00
N ARG A 42 16.02 5.69 6.98
CA ARG A 42 17.13 6.18 6.15
C ARG A 42 16.76 6.15 4.67
N GLY A 43 16.89 7.29 3.99
CA GLY A 43 16.52 7.46 2.58
C GLY A 43 15.00 7.53 2.32
N MET A 44 14.20 7.74 3.35
CA MET A 44 12.77 8.00 3.20
C MET A 44 12.55 9.52 3.03
N ALA A 45 11.85 9.89 1.96
CA ALA A 45 11.41 11.28 1.75
C ALA A 45 10.45 11.71 2.88
N THR A 46 10.34 13.01 3.11
CA THR A 46 9.44 13.57 4.13
C THR A 46 7.97 13.20 3.88
N LEU A 47 7.15 13.24 4.90
CA LEU A 47 5.72 12.96 4.75
C LEU A 47 5.04 13.89 3.71
N PRO A 48 5.28 15.21 3.71
CA PRO A 48 4.76 16.11 2.67
C PRO A 48 5.15 15.71 1.25
N GLU A 49 6.43 15.39 1.01
CA GLU A 49 6.91 14.95 -0.31
C GLU A 49 6.23 13.66 -0.78
N ARG A 50 6.09 12.67 0.12
CA ARG A 50 5.41 11.40 -0.16
C ARG A 50 3.92 11.60 -0.42
N LEU A 51 3.27 12.47 0.35
CA LEU A 51 1.88 12.85 0.14
C LEU A 51 1.69 13.57 -1.20
N ALA A 52 2.58 14.50 -1.53
CA ALA A 52 2.56 15.17 -2.84
C ALA A 52 2.72 14.17 -3.99
N SER A 53 3.62 13.17 -3.85
CA SER A 53 3.77 12.12 -4.86
C SER A 53 2.52 11.25 -5.00
N ALA A 54 1.82 10.95 -3.90
CA ALA A 54 0.58 10.20 -3.93
C ALA A 54 -0.57 11.01 -4.55
N ARG A 55 -0.64 12.32 -4.30
CA ARG A 55 -1.61 13.23 -4.92
C ARG A 55 -1.44 13.32 -6.44
N ARG A 56 -0.20 13.27 -6.97
CA ARG A 56 0.05 13.30 -8.42
C ARG A 56 -0.52 12.11 -9.18
N ILE A 57 -0.69 10.96 -8.53
CA ILE A 57 -1.27 9.76 -9.18
C ILE A 57 -2.75 9.57 -8.85
N ALA A 58 -3.26 10.26 -7.84
CA ALA A 58 -4.66 10.22 -7.42
C ALA A 58 -5.51 11.19 -8.25
N ASP A 59 -6.80 10.86 -8.47
CA ASP A 59 -7.75 11.73 -9.17
C ASP A 59 -8.47 12.70 -8.22
N GLY A 60 -8.25 12.58 -6.93
CA GLY A 60 -8.88 13.38 -5.87
C GLY A 60 -10.36 13.09 -5.63
N ARG A 61 -10.97 12.21 -6.40
CA ARG A 61 -12.40 11.85 -6.33
C ARG A 61 -12.61 10.42 -5.89
N ARG A 62 -12.28 9.44 -6.74
CA ARG A 62 -12.39 8.01 -6.43
C ARG A 62 -11.12 7.44 -5.83
N VAL A 63 -9.96 8.00 -6.17
CA VAL A 63 -8.66 7.68 -5.54
C VAL A 63 -8.16 8.92 -4.83
N VAL A 64 -8.10 8.88 -3.51
CA VAL A 64 -7.75 10.03 -2.66
C VAL A 64 -6.47 9.76 -1.90
N ALA A 65 -5.48 10.63 -2.04
CA ALA A 65 -4.27 10.60 -1.23
C ALA A 65 -4.47 11.37 0.08
N THR A 66 -4.16 10.74 1.21
CA THR A 66 -4.40 11.31 2.54
C THR A 66 -3.28 10.96 3.52
N ASP A 67 -2.99 11.88 4.41
CA ASP A 67 -2.12 11.75 5.58
C ASP A 67 -2.92 11.48 6.86
N ILE A 68 -4.09 10.86 6.74
CA ILE A 68 -5.04 10.71 7.84
C ILE A 68 -4.43 10.04 9.08
N GLU A 69 -3.49 9.10 8.93
CA GLU A 69 -2.80 8.48 10.07
C GLU A 69 -2.03 9.51 10.92
N ALA A 70 -1.35 10.47 10.27
CA ALA A 70 -0.67 11.56 10.96
C ALA A 70 -1.66 12.47 11.68
N ARG A 71 -2.75 12.84 11.02
CA ARG A 71 -3.81 13.70 11.61
C ARG A 71 -4.56 13.03 12.76
N LEU A 72 -4.67 11.70 12.75
CA LEU A 72 -5.26 10.92 13.84
C LEU A 72 -4.25 10.62 14.96
N GLY A 73 -2.97 10.96 14.79
CA GLY A 73 -1.92 10.63 15.75
C GLY A 73 -1.66 9.12 15.87
N THR A 74 -2.06 8.33 14.87
CA THR A 74 -1.92 6.87 14.92
C THR A 74 -0.65 6.42 14.21
N ARG A 75 -0.01 5.39 14.77
CA ARG A 75 1.22 4.80 14.23
C ARG A 75 1.05 3.35 13.78
N TYR A 76 0.14 2.64 14.42
CA TYR A 76 -0.10 1.22 14.14
C TYR A 76 -1.44 1.03 13.46
N THR A 77 -1.49 0.13 12.49
CA THR A 77 -2.69 -0.16 11.69
C THR A 77 -3.91 -0.47 12.55
N ILE A 78 -3.73 -1.18 13.67
CA ILE A 78 -4.84 -1.50 14.58
C ILE A 78 -5.48 -0.25 15.17
N ASP A 79 -4.66 0.71 15.58
CA ASP A 79 -5.15 1.95 16.19
C ASP A 79 -5.81 2.84 15.13
N THR A 80 -5.22 2.91 13.93
CA THR A 80 -5.81 3.61 12.78
C THR A 80 -7.19 3.05 12.44
N LEU A 81 -7.33 1.73 12.30
CA LEU A 81 -8.61 1.11 11.94
C LEU A 81 -9.69 1.33 13.01
N ARG A 82 -9.35 1.22 14.29
CA ARG A 82 -10.27 1.50 15.38
C ARG A 82 -10.76 2.94 15.34
N THR A 83 -9.84 3.90 15.21
CA THR A 83 -10.17 5.32 15.13
C THR A 83 -11.03 5.64 13.92
N LEU A 84 -10.71 5.07 12.74
CA LEU A 84 -11.51 5.25 11.53
C LEU A 84 -12.93 4.73 11.70
N ARG A 85 -13.12 3.55 12.27
CA ARG A 85 -14.45 2.97 12.50
C ARG A 85 -15.30 3.81 13.47
N THR A 86 -14.67 4.32 14.52
CA THR A 86 -15.34 5.20 15.48
C THR A 86 -15.73 6.54 14.83
N ARG A 87 -14.83 7.09 14.00
CA ARG A 87 -15.02 8.41 13.40
C ARG A 87 -15.98 8.40 12.20
N PHE A 88 -16.06 7.26 11.52
CA PHE A 88 -16.89 7.07 10.33
C PHE A 88 -17.79 5.81 10.48
N PRO A 89 -18.74 5.80 11.42
CA PRO A 89 -19.51 4.60 11.77
C PRO A 89 -20.43 4.10 10.64
N ARG A 90 -20.75 4.96 9.68
CA ARG A 90 -21.59 4.63 8.51
C ARG A 90 -20.79 4.20 7.29
N VAL A 91 -19.45 4.15 7.37
CA VAL A 91 -18.58 3.76 6.25
C VAL A 91 -18.16 2.31 6.39
N ALA A 92 -18.45 1.51 5.37
CA ALA A 92 -17.96 0.14 5.27
C ALA A 92 -16.51 0.15 4.73
N PHE A 93 -15.55 -0.11 5.59
CA PHE A 93 -14.14 -0.13 5.23
C PHE A 93 -13.70 -1.49 4.73
N VAL A 94 -12.95 -1.51 3.63
CA VAL A 94 -12.20 -2.67 3.13
C VAL A 94 -10.70 -2.34 3.18
N TRP A 95 -9.91 -3.14 3.91
CA TRP A 95 -8.47 -2.95 3.95
C TRP A 95 -7.79 -3.61 2.75
N LEU A 96 -7.16 -2.81 1.90
CA LEU A 96 -6.41 -3.31 0.73
C LEU A 96 -4.95 -3.52 1.10
N MET A 97 -4.41 -4.70 0.80
CA MET A 97 -3.00 -5.03 1.01
C MET A 97 -2.43 -5.86 -0.13
N GLY A 98 -1.13 -5.76 -0.35
CA GLY A 98 -0.43 -6.66 -1.26
C GLY A 98 -0.14 -8.02 -0.61
N ALA A 99 0.14 -9.03 -1.41
CA ALA A 99 0.52 -10.38 -0.95
C ALA A 99 1.76 -10.35 -0.04
N ASP A 100 2.70 -9.44 -0.29
CA ASP A 100 3.87 -9.20 0.57
C ASP A 100 3.46 -8.78 1.99
N ASN A 101 2.43 -7.95 2.14
CA ASN A 101 1.90 -7.55 3.43
C ASN A 101 1.14 -8.68 4.13
N LEU A 102 0.40 -9.52 3.40
CA LEU A 102 -0.23 -10.72 3.99
C LEU A 102 0.83 -11.66 4.57
N ALA A 103 1.93 -11.88 3.85
CA ALA A 103 3.04 -12.70 4.35
C ALA A 103 3.70 -12.11 5.61
N GLN A 104 3.74 -10.78 5.73
CA GLN A 104 4.31 -10.05 6.86
C GLN A 104 3.30 -9.79 7.99
N LEU A 105 2.01 -9.95 7.77
CA LEU A 105 0.95 -9.61 8.71
C LEU A 105 1.16 -10.18 10.13
N PRO A 106 1.64 -11.43 10.32
CA PRO A 106 1.92 -11.97 11.65
C PRO A 106 2.97 -11.19 12.48
N ARG A 107 3.75 -10.31 11.83
CA ARG A 107 4.75 -9.44 12.48
C ARG A 107 4.18 -8.09 12.88
N TRP A 108 2.95 -7.79 12.49
CA TRP A 108 2.30 -6.52 12.81
C TRP A 108 1.75 -6.57 14.23
N ARG A 109 1.83 -5.42 14.92
CA ARG A 109 1.28 -5.29 16.27
C ARG A 109 -0.19 -5.68 16.29
N ARG A 110 -0.56 -6.65 17.15
CA ARG A 110 -1.93 -7.13 17.33
C ARG A 110 -2.62 -7.55 16.03
N TRP A 111 -1.90 -8.22 15.15
CA TRP A 111 -2.38 -8.55 13.81
C TRP A 111 -3.71 -9.33 13.79
N ARG A 112 -3.96 -10.17 14.80
CA ARG A 112 -5.25 -10.86 14.91
C ARG A 112 -6.39 -9.90 15.16
N ASP A 113 -6.17 -8.85 15.93
CA ASP A 113 -7.18 -7.82 16.19
C ASP A 113 -7.42 -6.95 14.93
N ILE A 114 -6.41 -6.74 14.09
CA ILE A 114 -6.57 -6.02 12.81
C ILE A 114 -7.65 -6.69 11.97
N VAL A 115 -7.56 -8.02 11.81
CA VAL A 115 -8.46 -8.77 10.93
C VAL A 115 -9.87 -8.92 11.50
N THR A 116 -10.08 -8.64 12.77
CA THR A 116 -11.42 -8.55 13.38
C THR A 116 -12.03 -7.14 13.30
N GLN A 117 -11.24 -6.13 12.91
CA GLN A 117 -11.74 -4.77 12.74
C GLN A 117 -12.33 -4.52 11.36
N VAL A 118 -11.85 -5.21 10.32
CA VAL A 118 -12.14 -4.86 8.94
C VAL A 118 -12.01 -6.09 8.04
N VAL A 119 -12.90 -6.20 7.06
CA VAL A 119 -12.70 -7.13 5.95
C VAL A 119 -11.54 -6.67 5.07
N PHE A 120 -10.85 -7.58 4.39
CA PHE A 120 -9.70 -7.17 3.61
C PHE A 120 -9.58 -7.89 2.26
N ALA A 121 -8.99 -7.21 1.30
CA ALA A 121 -8.67 -7.76 0.00
C ALA A 121 -7.16 -7.76 -0.21
N VAL A 122 -6.66 -8.90 -0.70
CA VAL A 122 -5.25 -9.13 -1.00
C VAL A 122 -5.05 -9.11 -2.50
N LEU A 123 -4.13 -8.29 -2.98
CA LEU A 123 -3.77 -8.19 -4.39
C LEU A 123 -2.42 -8.87 -4.63
N PRO A 124 -2.22 -9.46 -5.83
CA PRO A 124 -0.97 -10.10 -6.19
C PRO A 124 0.23 -9.16 -6.09
N ARG A 125 1.37 -9.75 -5.74
CA ARG A 125 2.69 -9.11 -5.82
C ARG A 125 3.67 -10.11 -6.41
N PRO A 126 4.47 -9.73 -7.42
CA PRO A 126 5.49 -10.60 -7.99
C PRO A 126 6.30 -11.30 -6.89
N THR A 127 6.54 -12.60 -7.05
CA THR A 127 7.32 -13.45 -6.14
C THR A 127 6.70 -13.74 -4.76
N TYR A 128 5.64 -13.03 -4.34
CA TYR A 128 5.06 -13.18 -2.98
C TYR A 128 3.80 -14.03 -2.91
N ASN A 129 3.09 -14.28 -4.01
CA ASN A 129 1.75 -14.86 -3.99
C ASN A 129 1.71 -16.23 -3.31
N HIS A 130 2.55 -17.18 -3.73
CA HIS A 130 2.63 -18.51 -3.12
C HIS A 130 2.98 -18.43 -1.64
N ARG A 131 4.04 -17.68 -1.31
CA ARG A 131 4.50 -17.51 0.08
C ARG A 131 3.43 -16.88 0.97
N ALA A 132 2.65 -15.94 0.45
CA ALA A 132 1.57 -15.30 1.18
C ALA A 132 0.41 -16.26 1.45
N LEU A 133 -0.03 -16.99 0.42
CA LEU A 133 -1.17 -17.92 0.52
C LEU A 133 -0.85 -19.19 1.31
N ALA A 134 0.39 -19.66 1.31
CA ALA A 134 0.87 -20.76 2.16
C ALA A 134 1.33 -20.28 3.55
N GLY A 135 1.32 -18.96 3.81
CA GLY A 135 1.87 -18.38 5.03
C GLY A 135 0.93 -18.48 6.23
N ARG A 136 1.52 -18.23 7.42
CA ARG A 136 0.86 -18.31 8.73
C ARG A 136 -0.47 -17.51 8.80
N ALA A 137 -0.51 -16.31 8.22
CA ALA A 137 -1.72 -15.48 8.24
C ALA A 137 -2.84 -16.11 7.41
N ALA A 138 -2.56 -16.51 6.15
CA ALA A 138 -3.55 -17.12 5.29
C ALA A 138 -4.08 -18.44 5.87
N HIS A 139 -3.20 -19.25 6.46
CA HIS A 139 -3.60 -20.48 7.14
C HIS A 139 -4.52 -20.21 8.34
N ALA A 140 -4.14 -19.27 9.21
CA ALA A 140 -4.95 -18.92 10.38
C ALA A 140 -6.31 -18.32 10.02
N LEU A 141 -6.40 -17.67 8.85
CA LEU A 141 -7.61 -16.98 8.37
C LEU A 141 -8.35 -17.77 7.27
N ARG A 142 -8.02 -19.05 7.05
CA ARG A 142 -8.57 -19.87 5.96
C ARG A 142 -10.10 -19.95 5.98
N ALA A 143 -10.70 -20.06 7.16
CA ALA A 143 -12.16 -20.15 7.32
C ALA A 143 -12.88 -18.83 6.92
N GLY A 144 -12.17 -17.71 6.93
CA GLY A 144 -12.69 -16.40 6.52
C GLY A 144 -12.46 -16.08 5.04
N ARG A 145 -11.71 -16.91 4.30
CA ARG A 145 -11.42 -16.66 2.90
C ARG A 145 -12.64 -16.89 2.04
N LEU A 146 -13.00 -15.89 1.25
CA LEU A 146 -14.12 -15.96 0.31
C LEU A 146 -13.61 -16.23 -1.11
N PRO A 147 -14.43 -16.88 -1.95
CA PRO A 147 -14.16 -17.03 -3.37
C PRO A 147 -14.22 -15.68 -4.09
N VAL A 148 -13.54 -15.57 -5.23
CA VAL A 148 -13.39 -14.31 -5.97
C VAL A 148 -14.72 -13.71 -6.41
N TYR A 149 -15.72 -14.52 -6.72
CA TYR A 149 -17.05 -14.03 -7.12
C TYR A 149 -17.77 -13.28 -5.99
N ALA A 150 -17.40 -13.48 -4.72
CA ALA A 150 -17.95 -12.75 -3.58
C ALA A 150 -17.28 -11.38 -3.38
N ALA A 151 -16.27 -11.02 -4.17
CA ALA A 151 -15.52 -9.78 -4.02
C ALA A 151 -16.39 -8.52 -4.06
N PRO A 152 -17.37 -8.37 -4.97
CA PRO A 152 -18.21 -7.17 -5.02
C PRO A 152 -19.01 -6.93 -3.73
N SER A 153 -19.33 -7.98 -3.00
CA SER A 153 -20.11 -7.92 -1.75
C SER A 153 -19.22 -7.88 -0.50
N LEU A 154 -17.89 -7.86 -0.65
CA LEU A 154 -16.97 -8.00 0.48
C LEU A 154 -17.21 -6.98 1.59
N ALA A 155 -17.51 -5.73 1.25
CA ALA A 155 -17.76 -4.65 2.19
C ALA A 155 -18.98 -4.90 3.11
N GLY A 156 -19.93 -5.75 2.68
CA GLY A 156 -21.12 -6.12 3.45
C GLY A 156 -20.92 -7.28 4.43
N PHE A 157 -19.77 -7.97 4.38
CA PHE A 157 -19.51 -9.06 5.32
C PHE A 157 -18.96 -8.56 6.65
N ALA A 158 -19.26 -9.31 7.71
CA ALA A 158 -18.59 -9.09 9.01
C ALA A 158 -17.16 -9.66 8.97
N PRO A 159 -16.17 -8.97 9.58
CA PRO A 159 -14.83 -9.54 9.78
C PRO A 159 -14.87 -10.83 10.61
N PRO A 160 -13.90 -11.74 10.45
CA PRO A 160 -12.74 -11.68 9.58
C PRO A 160 -13.01 -12.34 8.20
N ARG A 161 -13.45 -11.60 7.23
CA ARG A 161 -13.64 -12.09 5.87
C ARG A 161 -12.63 -11.43 4.94
N TRP A 162 -12.14 -12.20 3.94
CA TRP A 162 -11.16 -11.69 3.01
C TRP A 162 -11.21 -12.40 1.66
N VAL A 163 -10.69 -11.74 0.66
CA VAL A 163 -10.59 -12.26 -0.71
C VAL A 163 -9.18 -12.07 -1.24
N PHE A 164 -8.68 -13.01 -2.02
CA PHE A 164 -7.51 -12.83 -2.87
C PHE A 164 -8.01 -12.49 -4.27
N LEU A 165 -7.66 -11.30 -4.78
CA LEU A 165 -8.11 -10.81 -6.08
C LEU A 165 -7.06 -11.11 -7.14
N PRO A 166 -7.23 -12.11 -8.00
CA PRO A 166 -6.35 -12.32 -9.13
C PRO A 166 -6.38 -11.11 -10.06
N SER A 167 -5.23 -10.61 -10.42
CA SER A 167 -5.06 -9.51 -11.37
C SER A 167 -3.72 -9.63 -12.07
N ALA A 168 -3.59 -8.98 -13.23
CA ALA A 168 -2.29 -8.83 -13.86
C ALA A 168 -1.33 -8.11 -12.90
N GLU A 169 -0.13 -8.64 -12.75
CA GLU A 169 0.88 -8.06 -11.89
C GLU A 169 1.51 -6.84 -12.57
N ASN A 170 1.67 -5.76 -11.82
CA ASN A 170 2.41 -4.60 -12.28
C ASN A 170 3.83 -4.65 -11.71
N PRO A 171 4.87 -4.73 -12.55
CA PRO A 171 6.26 -4.86 -12.10
C PRO A 171 6.82 -3.58 -11.49
N THR A 172 6.11 -2.44 -11.60
CA THR A 172 6.57 -1.16 -11.08
C THR A 172 6.70 -1.22 -9.56
N SER A 173 7.89 -0.94 -9.05
CA SER A 173 8.17 -0.88 -7.62
C SER A 173 8.86 0.43 -7.23
N ALA A 174 8.58 0.95 -6.04
CA ALA A 174 9.24 2.12 -5.51
C ALA A 174 10.76 1.93 -5.37
N THR A 175 11.21 0.69 -5.13
CA THR A 175 12.63 0.35 -5.06
C THR A 175 13.31 0.49 -6.43
N ALA A 176 12.69 0.01 -7.50
CA ALA A 176 13.23 0.14 -8.86
C ALA A 176 13.28 1.62 -9.29
N ILE A 177 12.25 2.42 -8.96
CA ILE A 177 12.21 3.85 -9.26
C ILE A 177 13.34 4.59 -8.54
N ARG A 178 13.55 4.34 -7.24
CA ARG A 178 14.66 4.96 -6.48
C ARG A 178 16.02 4.56 -7.04
N ALA A 179 16.22 3.28 -7.37
CA ALA A 179 17.46 2.80 -7.95
C ALA A 179 17.75 3.44 -9.33
N ALA A 180 16.72 3.67 -10.14
CA ALA A 180 16.86 4.39 -11.40
C ALA A 180 17.22 5.87 -11.19
N GLY A 181 16.56 6.55 -10.23
CA GLY A 181 16.87 7.95 -9.89
C GLY A 181 18.30 8.13 -9.36
N ILE A 182 18.80 7.23 -8.52
CA ILE A 182 20.18 7.28 -8.02
C ILE A 182 21.16 7.09 -9.19
N ARG A 183 20.92 6.16 -10.10
CA ARG A 183 21.79 5.94 -11.28
C ARG A 183 21.81 7.16 -12.20
N ALA A 184 20.65 7.79 -12.44
CA ALA A 184 20.57 9.01 -13.25
C ALA A 184 21.35 10.17 -12.62
N ALA A 185 21.23 10.36 -11.30
CA ALA A 185 21.98 11.38 -10.57
C ALA A 185 23.51 11.15 -10.62
N GLN A 186 23.96 9.88 -10.50
CA GLN A 186 25.38 9.52 -10.60
C GLN A 186 25.93 9.74 -12.00
N ALA A 187 25.17 9.40 -13.04
CA ALA A 187 25.55 9.62 -14.42
C ALA A 187 25.70 11.12 -14.75
N GLY A 188 24.79 11.96 -14.27
CA GLY A 188 24.87 13.42 -14.45
C GLY A 188 26.09 14.05 -13.77
N VAL A 189 26.50 13.55 -12.61
CA VAL A 189 27.72 14.01 -11.90
C VAL A 189 29.00 13.61 -12.64
N GLN A 190 29.01 12.43 -13.26
CA GLN A 190 30.16 12.00 -14.06
C GLN A 190 30.31 12.82 -15.36
N ASP A 191 29.20 13.16 -16.00
CA ASP A 191 29.21 13.97 -17.23
C ASP A 191 29.72 15.40 -16.98
N HIS A 192 29.31 16.03 -15.87
CA HIS A 192 29.84 17.32 -15.45
C HIS A 192 31.34 17.29 -15.10
N ARG A 193 31.84 16.22 -14.49
CA ARG A 193 33.28 16.07 -14.21
C ARG A 193 34.11 15.90 -15.49
N SER A 194 33.58 15.15 -16.47
CA SER A 194 34.23 14.96 -17.78
C SER A 194 34.27 16.23 -18.61
N GLN A 195 33.26 17.08 -18.54
CA GLN A 195 33.26 18.38 -19.23
C GLN A 195 34.20 19.42 -18.56
N ALA A 196 34.35 19.38 -17.23
CA ALA A 196 35.28 20.26 -16.50
C ALA A 196 36.76 19.87 -16.66
N ALA A 197 37.05 18.65 -17.12
CA ALA A 197 38.41 18.14 -17.30
C ALA A 197 38.97 18.32 -18.74
N ARG A 198 38.24 18.99 -19.65
CA ARG A 198 38.77 19.32 -21.01
C ARG A 198 39.68 20.52 -20.90
N PRO A 199 40.98 20.43 -21.26
CA PRO A 199 41.88 21.58 -21.31
C PRO A 199 41.42 22.52 -22.42
N ALA A 200 41.39 23.82 -22.10
CA ALA A 200 41.22 24.84 -23.11
C ALA A 200 42.46 24.86 -24.02
N HIS A 201 42.25 24.62 -25.30
CA HIS A 201 43.24 24.81 -26.33
C HIS A 201 43.25 26.26 -26.78
#